data_4d0c82ea2ef7be4c9143da20a2cf1851
#
_entry.id   4d0c82ea2ef7be4c9143da20a2cf1851
#
_cell.length_a   1.000
_cell.length_b   1.000
_cell.length_c   1.000
_cell.angle_alpha   90.00
_cell.angle_beta   90.00
_cell.angle_gamma   90.00
#
_symmetry.space_group_name_H-M   'P 1'
#
loop_
_entity.id
_entity.type
_entity.pdbx_description
1 polymer ?
#
loop_
_entity_poly.entity_id
_entity_poly.type
_entity_poly.pdbx_seq_one_letter_code
_entity_poly.pdbx_strand_id
1 'polypeptide(L)'
;MKLTQRDQAHIWHPLTQHQTARAPVGIVKASGSVLIDEHGNSYIDGIASWYTAMFGHCNPYITQAMTKQMQTLDFVMFSGFTHEPAIELSEKLVAILPPNQQKVFFNDNGSTAVEAAIKMAIQYYHNKSQKRDTLIAFEDGFHGDTFGAMSASGLSSYNGPFEDFLLKVKRIPTPQDHNLEEVLALLTIILEQNSCAGFIFEPLVQGAAGMKFHSAKGLNALIAKCRAHDVLCIADEIMTGFGKTGTNFAVEQLQQSPDIMCLSKALTAGMFPLSITSCTQEIFDGFLSHQVHKGFFHAHTYSAHPVGCAAAIASIELLTSPEILKKRTYIAGAHSVFAEKIQQHPAVKQVRCKGVILAIDLAIEMQRYGNLRDELYQFFMDRGVALRPLGNTLYVLPPYVITKQELTTIYSAIEEALAHYNN
;
A
#
# COMPACT_ATOMS: atom_id res chain seq x y z
N MET A 1 -24.62 -26.40 7.11
CA MET A 1 -24.66 -24.98 7.43
C MET A 1 -23.76 -24.27 6.42
N LYS A 2 -24.26 -23.28 5.70
CA LYS A 2 -23.49 -22.53 4.69
C LYS A 2 -22.32 -21.76 5.35
N LEU A 3 -21.23 -21.49 4.60
CA LEU A 3 -20.07 -20.74 5.12
C LEU A 3 -20.50 -19.40 5.73
N THR A 4 -21.34 -18.65 5.02
CA THR A 4 -21.85 -17.33 5.46
C THR A 4 -22.62 -17.38 6.79
N GLN A 5 -23.38 -18.45 7.06
CA GLN A 5 -24.10 -18.61 8.34
C GLN A 5 -23.14 -18.89 9.52
N ARG A 6 -22.09 -19.67 9.27
CA ARG A 6 -21.04 -19.95 10.27
C ARG A 6 -20.20 -18.72 10.54
N ASP A 7 -19.91 -17.97 9.50
CA ASP A 7 -19.18 -16.70 9.54
C ASP A 7 -19.90 -15.69 10.43
N GLN A 8 -21.16 -15.40 10.14
CA GLN A 8 -21.98 -14.45 10.89
C GLN A 8 -22.11 -14.77 12.38
N ALA A 9 -21.97 -16.03 12.75
CA ALA A 9 -22.07 -16.45 14.14
C ALA A 9 -20.84 -16.11 15.00
N HIS A 10 -19.65 -15.94 14.38
CA HIS A 10 -18.40 -15.90 15.14
C HIS A 10 -17.36 -14.87 14.63
N ILE A 11 -17.53 -14.28 13.44
CA ILE A 11 -16.51 -13.41 12.84
C ILE A 11 -16.96 -11.95 12.86
N TRP A 12 -16.06 -11.10 13.38
CA TRP A 12 -16.17 -9.65 13.28
C TRP A 12 -15.32 -9.16 12.10
N HIS A 13 -15.98 -8.81 11.00
CA HIS A 13 -15.28 -8.34 9.80
C HIS A 13 -14.72 -6.92 9.96
N PRO A 14 -13.50 -6.66 9.42
CA PRO A 14 -12.93 -5.32 9.39
C PRO A 14 -13.74 -4.38 8.50
N LEU A 15 -13.75 -3.09 8.82
CA LEU A 15 -14.37 -2.01 8.03
C LEU A 15 -15.85 -2.27 7.68
N THR A 16 -16.60 -2.91 8.58
CA THR A 16 -17.95 -3.42 8.33
C THR A 16 -18.91 -2.98 9.42
N GLN A 17 -20.02 -2.32 9.03
CA GLN A 17 -21.16 -2.12 9.90
C GLN A 17 -22.08 -3.34 9.78
N HIS A 18 -21.98 -4.28 10.72
CA HIS A 18 -22.64 -5.59 10.66
C HIS A 18 -24.18 -5.52 10.61
N GLN A 19 -24.79 -4.44 11.14
CA GLN A 19 -26.25 -4.28 11.11
C GLN A 19 -26.80 -4.05 9.70
N THR A 20 -26.03 -3.38 8.83
CA THR A 20 -26.49 -2.95 7.50
C THR A 20 -25.72 -3.61 6.36
N ALA A 21 -24.58 -4.25 6.65
CA ALA A 21 -23.75 -4.88 5.64
C ALA A 21 -24.42 -6.10 5.01
N ARG A 22 -24.19 -6.29 3.73
CA ARG A 22 -24.57 -7.53 3.03
C ARG A 22 -23.75 -8.72 3.56
N ALA A 23 -24.31 -9.91 3.47
CA ALA A 23 -23.57 -11.13 3.80
C ALA A 23 -22.30 -11.24 2.95
N PRO A 24 -21.18 -11.68 3.53
CA PRO A 24 -19.94 -11.87 2.79
C PRO A 24 -20.07 -13.03 1.80
N VAL A 25 -19.26 -13.00 0.74
CA VAL A 25 -19.16 -14.11 -0.23
C VAL A 25 -18.18 -15.16 0.30
N GLY A 26 -18.63 -16.40 0.43
CA GLY A 26 -17.81 -17.51 0.95
C GLY A 26 -16.84 -18.03 -0.12
N ILE A 27 -15.62 -17.55 -0.16
CA ILE A 27 -14.58 -18.00 -1.11
C ILE A 27 -13.95 -19.29 -0.61
N VAL A 28 -13.91 -20.32 -1.47
CA VAL A 28 -13.36 -21.64 -1.14
C VAL A 28 -12.10 -22.01 -1.92
N LYS A 29 -11.83 -21.31 -3.03
CA LYS A 29 -10.66 -21.58 -3.88
C LYS A 29 -10.26 -20.32 -4.63
N ALA A 30 -8.95 -20.17 -4.92
CA ALA A 30 -8.44 -19.14 -5.78
C ALA A 30 -7.27 -19.68 -6.62
N SER A 31 -7.08 -19.13 -7.84
CA SER A 31 -5.94 -19.44 -8.69
C SER A 31 -5.74 -18.35 -9.73
N GLY A 32 -4.51 -17.89 -9.94
CA GLY A 32 -4.23 -16.80 -10.86
C GLY A 32 -5.00 -15.53 -10.47
N SER A 33 -5.82 -15.02 -11.36
CA SER A 33 -6.70 -13.85 -11.14
C SER A 33 -8.13 -14.21 -10.74
N VAL A 34 -8.44 -15.48 -10.47
CA VAL A 34 -9.82 -15.95 -10.27
C VAL A 34 -10.05 -16.45 -8.84
N LEU A 35 -11.16 -15.98 -8.23
CA LEU A 35 -11.71 -16.44 -6.98
C LEU A 35 -12.93 -17.33 -7.26
N ILE A 36 -13.16 -18.38 -6.46
CA ILE A 36 -14.31 -19.29 -6.61
C ILE A 36 -15.02 -19.37 -5.26
N ASP A 37 -16.34 -19.15 -5.27
CA ASP A 37 -17.17 -19.23 -4.08
C ASP A 37 -17.68 -20.66 -3.78
N GLU A 38 -18.36 -20.81 -2.64
CA GLU A 38 -18.96 -22.09 -2.17
C GLU A 38 -20.07 -22.63 -3.08
N HIS A 39 -20.54 -21.84 -4.04
CA HIS A 39 -21.57 -22.22 -5.02
C HIS A 39 -20.97 -22.55 -6.41
N GLY A 40 -19.63 -22.39 -6.57
CA GLY A 40 -18.94 -22.63 -7.82
C GLY A 40 -18.93 -21.40 -8.75
N ASN A 41 -19.42 -20.25 -8.32
CA ASN A 41 -19.31 -19.01 -9.10
C ASN A 41 -17.86 -18.53 -9.11
N SER A 42 -17.43 -18.01 -10.26
CA SER A 42 -16.08 -17.49 -10.47
C SER A 42 -16.09 -15.97 -10.56
N TYR A 43 -15.11 -15.32 -9.94
CA TYR A 43 -14.94 -13.87 -9.95
C TYR A 43 -13.52 -13.52 -10.34
N ILE A 44 -13.36 -12.63 -11.33
CA ILE A 44 -12.04 -12.07 -11.70
C ILE A 44 -11.67 -11.02 -10.65
N ASP A 45 -10.56 -11.24 -9.95
CA ASP A 45 -10.04 -10.30 -8.94
C ASP A 45 -9.39 -9.10 -9.62
N GLY A 46 -10.16 -8.05 -9.87
CA GLY A 46 -9.71 -6.84 -10.54
C GLY A 46 -8.90 -5.89 -9.67
N ILE A 47 -8.68 -6.22 -8.38
CA ILE A 47 -7.97 -5.38 -7.42
C ILE A 47 -6.84 -6.12 -6.66
N ALA A 48 -6.46 -7.32 -7.17
CA ALA A 48 -5.42 -8.17 -6.58
C ALA A 48 -5.57 -8.34 -5.05
N SER A 49 -6.82 -8.61 -4.59
CA SER A 49 -7.17 -8.78 -3.16
C SER A 49 -6.54 -7.70 -2.29
N TRP A 50 -6.88 -6.46 -2.62
CA TRP A 50 -6.38 -5.26 -1.93
C TRP A 50 -4.89 -4.98 -2.17
N TYR A 51 -4.47 -5.09 -3.43
CA TYR A 51 -3.12 -4.75 -3.91
C TYR A 51 -2.03 -5.72 -3.44
N THR A 52 -2.40 -6.92 -2.98
CA THR A 52 -1.46 -7.90 -2.39
C THR A 52 -1.10 -9.01 -3.36
N ALA A 53 -2.08 -9.67 -3.99
CA ALA A 53 -1.90 -10.86 -4.82
C ALA A 53 -1.39 -10.55 -6.24
N MET A 54 -0.31 -9.74 -6.34
CA MET A 54 0.16 -9.22 -7.63
C MET A 54 0.65 -10.30 -8.60
N PHE A 55 1.13 -11.44 -8.10
CA PHE A 55 1.57 -12.57 -8.93
C PHE A 55 0.50 -13.67 -9.06
N GLY A 56 -0.75 -13.34 -8.71
CA GLY A 56 -1.89 -14.25 -8.71
C GLY A 56 -2.00 -15.09 -7.45
N HIS A 57 -3.23 -15.54 -7.23
CA HIS A 57 -3.56 -16.39 -6.09
C HIS A 57 -2.90 -17.77 -6.21
N CYS A 58 -2.48 -18.32 -5.08
CA CYS A 58 -1.87 -19.65 -4.98
C CYS A 58 -0.73 -19.87 -5.98
N ASN A 59 0.10 -18.82 -6.18
CA ASN A 59 1.21 -18.90 -7.13
C ASN A 59 2.12 -20.09 -6.79
N PRO A 60 2.31 -21.06 -7.71
CA PRO A 60 3.02 -22.31 -7.41
C PRO A 60 4.49 -22.09 -7.05
N TYR A 61 5.16 -21.10 -7.65
CA TYR A 61 6.56 -20.80 -7.36
C TYR A 61 6.72 -20.32 -5.91
N ILE A 62 5.87 -19.39 -5.47
CA ILE A 62 5.91 -18.88 -4.08
C ILE A 62 5.48 -19.97 -3.10
N THR A 63 4.40 -20.73 -3.41
CA THR A 63 3.94 -21.82 -2.56
C THR A 63 5.01 -22.89 -2.34
N GLN A 64 5.77 -23.24 -3.41
CA GLN A 64 6.86 -24.20 -3.33
C GLN A 64 8.02 -23.68 -2.44
N ALA A 65 8.39 -22.40 -2.60
CA ALA A 65 9.43 -21.78 -1.76
C ALA A 65 9.03 -21.80 -0.27
N MET A 66 7.80 -21.43 0.04
CA MET A 66 7.25 -21.48 1.41
C MET A 66 7.24 -22.89 1.97
N THR A 67 6.76 -23.88 1.21
CA THR A 67 6.68 -25.29 1.64
C THR A 67 8.07 -25.84 1.95
N LYS A 68 9.05 -25.58 1.09
CA LYS A 68 10.45 -25.97 1.33
C LYS A 68 10.99 -25.33 2.61
N GLN A 69 10.73 -24.05 2.82
CA GLN A 69 11.20 -23.34 4.01
C GLN A 69 10.56 -23.90 5.30
N MET A 70 9.24 -24.18 5.29
CA MET A 70 8.55 -24.76 6.44
C MET A 70 9.12 -26.13 6.87
N GLN A 71 9.66 -26.89 5.92
CA GLN A 71 10.30 -28.18 6.20
C GLN A 71 11.73 -28.06 6.75
N THR A 72 12.36 -26.89 6.60
CA THR A 72 13.75 -26.64 7.01
C THR A 72 13.83 -25.87 8.33
N LEU A 73 13.15 -24.74 8.40
CA LEU A 73 13.07 -23.88 9.58
C LEU A 73 11.76 -23.10 9.48
N ASP A 74 10.80 -23.42 10.31
CA ASP A 74 9.49 -22.78 10.40
C ASP A 74 9.57 -21.42 11.09
N PHE A 75 10.18 -21.38 12.28
CA PHE A 75 10.31 -20.16 13.07
C PHE A 75 11.50 -20.25 14.06
N VAL A 76 12.14 -19.11 14.29
CA VAL A 76 13.05 -18.85 15.41
C VAL A 76 12.96 -17.37 15.79
N MET A 77 13.05 -17.04 17.08
CA MET A 77 13.06 -15.64 17.49
C MET A 77 14.26 -14.90 16.86
N PHE A 78 14.04 -13.70 16.34
CA PHE A 78 15.06 -12.94 15.60
C PHE A 78 15.96 -12.08 16.50
N SER A 79 15.66 -11.98 17.78
CA SER A 79 16.50 -11.29 18.76
C SER A 79 17.60 -12.24 19.26
N GLY A 80 18.82 -12.02 18.81
CA GLY A 80 20.00 -12.84 19.16
C GLY A 80 20.24 -14.03 18.23
N PHE A 81 19.33 -14.37 17.33
CA PHE A 81 19.50 -15.34 16.26
C PHE A 81 19.41 -14.68 14.89
N THR A 82 19.93 -15.35 13.88
CA THR A 82 19.77 -15.00 12.47
C THR A 82 19.55 -16.28 11.65
N HIS A 83 19.10 -16.15 10.41
CA HIS A 83 18.88 -17.25 9.50
C HIS A 83 19.00 -16.83 8.04
N GLU A 84 19.36 -17.78 7.18
CA GLU A 84 19.60 -17.54 5.76
C GLU A 84 18.49 -16.80 5.04
N PRO A 85 17.16 -17.15 5.15
CA PRO A 85 16.11 -16.43 4.46
C PRO A 85 16.02 -14.93 4.79
N ALA A 86 16.34 -14.52 6.03
CA ALA A 86 16.34 -13.10 6.39
C ALA A 86 17.52 -12.35 5.76
N ILE A 87 18.69 -12.99 5.71
CA ILE A 87 19.90 -12.43 5.10
C ILE A 87 19.66 -12.26 3.59
N GLU A 88 19.30 -13.33 2.91
CA GLU A 88 19.03 -13.32 1.45
C GLU A 88 17.96 -12.31 1.07
N LEU A 89 16.86 -12.25 1.82
CA LEU A 89 15.81 -11.25 1.58
C LEU A 89 16.35 -9.83 1.72
N SER A 90 17.13 -9.55 2.76
CA SER A 90 17.71 -8.23 2.98
C SER A 90 18.65 -7.82 1.85
N GLU A 91 19.51 -8.74 1.38
CA GLU A 91 20.42 -8.53 0.26
C GLU A 91 19.65 -8.24 -1.05
N LYS A 92 18.63 -9.06 -1.35
CA LYS A 92 17.78 -8.86 -2.54
C LYS A 92 17.01 -7.53 -2.48
N LEU A 93 16.52 -7.14 -1.31
CA LEU A 93 15.83 -5.87 -1.13
C LEU A 93 16.77 -4.68 -1.34
N VAL A 94 17.93 -4.67 -0.68
CA VAL A 94 18.92 -3.59 -0.83
C VAL A 94 19.39 -3.46 -2.28
N ALA A 95 19.45 -4.56 -3.03
CA ALA A 95 19.84 -4.56 -4.45
C ALA A 95 18.81 -3.88 -5.37
N ILE A 96 17.53 -3.86 -5.00
CA ILE A 96 16.46 -3.28 -5.82
C ILE A 96 15.88 -1.96 -5.27
N LEU A 97 16.18 -1.61 -4.01
CA LEU A 97 15.79 -0.36 -3.39
C LEU A 97 16.67 0.81 -3.87
N PRO A 98 16.26 2.07 -3.66
CA PRO A 98 17.13 3.22 -3.89
C PRO A 98 18.50 3.04 -3.20
N PRO A 99 19.62 3.46 -3.83
CA PRO A 99 20.97 3.15 -3.37
C PRO A 99 21.31 3.64 -1.96
N ASN A 100 20.57 4.59 -1.43
CA ASN A 100 20.74 5.10 -0.06
C ASN A 100 20.08 4.22 1.01
N GLN A 101 19.27 3.22 0.64
CA GLN A 101 18.64 2.28 1.56
C GLN A 101 19.60 1.14 1.87
N GLN A 102 20.12 1.07 3.12
CA GLN A 102 21.21 0.18 3.48
C GLN A 102 20.88 -0.83 4.58
N LYS A 103 19.83 -0.58 5.35
CA LYS A 103 19.40 -1.43 6.47
C LYS A 103 17.94 -1.78 6.36
N VAL A 104 17.61 -3.02 6.76
CA VAL A 104 16.25 -3.58 6.74
C VAL A 104 15.85 -3.95 8.17
N PHE A 105 14.73 -3.45 8.61
CA PHE A 105 14.11 -3.81 9.88
C PHE A 105 12.80 -4.55 9.60
N PHE A 106 12.62 -5.75 10.17
CA PHE A 106 11.47 -6.60 9.90
C PHE A 106 10.31 -6.34 10.83
N ASN A 107 9.09 -6.24 10.26
CA ASN A 107 7.82 -6.09 10.97
C ASN A 107 6.79 -7.08 10.41
N ASP A 108 5.56 -7.09 10.98
CA ASP A 108 4.53 -8.08 10.63
C ASP A 108 3.58 -7.61 9.52
N ASN A 109 3.23 -6.32 9.48
CA ASN A 109 2.26 -5.76 8.53
C ASN A 109 2.56 -4.29 8.22
N GLY A 110 1.82 -3.70 7.26
CA GLY A 110 2.07 -2.32 6.82
C GLY A 110 2.01 -1.29 7.94
N SER A 111 0.99 -1.35 8.80
CA SER A 111 0.86 -0.40 9.92
C SER A 111 2.04 -0.48 10.87
N THR A 112 2.54 -1.68 11.17
CA THR A 112 3.72 -1.85 12.06
C THR A 112 5.02 -1.41 11.39
N ALA A 113 5.14 -1.48 10.06
CA ALA A 113 6.27 -0.87 9.36
C ALA A 113 6.26 0.67 9.49
N VAL A 114 5.09 1.28 9.43
CA VAL A 114 4.92 2.73 9.64
C VAL A 114 5.20 3.11 11.11
N GLU A 115 4.73 2.32 12.09
CA GLU A 115 5.07 2.52 13.51
C GLU A 115 6.58 2.52 13.74
N ALA A 116 7.28 1.54 13.15
CA ALA A 116 8.74 1.46 13.24
C ALA A 116 9.40 2.70 12.60
N ALA A 117 8.95 3.13 11.42
CA ALA A 117 9.48 4.30 10.73
C ALA A 117 9.29 5.60 11.54
N ILE A 118 8.11 5.82 12.10
CA ILE A 118 7.81 6.97 12.97
C ILE A 118 8.71 6.96 14.21
N LYS A 119 8.82 5.80 14.87
CA LYS A 119 9.68 5.64 16.07
C LYS A 119 11.15 5.84 15.72
N MET A 120 11.62 5.32 14.58
CA MET A 120 12.99 5.57 14.11
C MET A 120 13.25 7.05 13.92
N ALA A 121 12.35 7.78 13.24
CA ALA A 121 12.51 9.20 13.00
C ALA A 121 12.57 10.01 14.30
N ILE A 122 11.68 9.76 15.25
CA ILE A 122 11.63 10.47 16.54
C ILE A 122 12.88 10.13 17.37
N GLN A 123 13.25 8.85 17.51
CA GLN A 123 14.35 8.42 18.33
C GLN A 123 15.72 8.82 17.74
N TYR A 124 15.87 8.88 16.41
CA TYR A 124 17.07 9.38 15.75
C TYR A 124 17.44 10.78 16.25
N TYR A 125 16.49 11.71 16.29
CA TYR A 125 16.74 13.05 16.82
C TYR A 125 16.93 13.06 18.35
N HIS A 126 16.19 12.23 19.07
CA HIS A 126 16.37 12.09 20.51
C HIS A 126 17.81 11.63 20.85
N ASN A 127 18.34 10.68 20.11
CA ASN A 127 19.71 10.20 20.27
C ASN A 127 20.77 11.28 19.98
N LYS A 128 20.43 12.25 19.14
CA LYS A 128 21.22 13.48 18.86
C LYS A 128 20.95 14.62 19.86
N SER A 129 20.23 14.33 20.96
CA SER A 129 19.84 15.35 21.98
C SER A 129 18.94 16.45 21.42
N GLN A 130 18.16 16.17 20.39
CA GLN A 130 17.17 17.06 19.80
C GLN A 130 15.78 16.54 20.09
N LYS A 131 14.89 17.40 20.64
CA LYS A 131 13.50 17.04 20.82
C LYS A 131 12.72 17.42 19.56
N ARG A 132 12.27 16.42 18.81
CA ARG A 132 11.39 16.59 17.65
C ARG A 132 10.17 15.68 17.83
N ASP A 133 8.99 16.27 17.92
CA ASP A 133 7.76 15.58 18.33
C ASP A 133 6.62 15.71 17.32
N THR A 134 6.85 16.43 16.22
CA THR A 134 5.84 16.69 15.21
C THR A 134 6.13 15.91 13.93
N LEU A 135 5.12 15.29 13.36
CA LEU A 135 5.17 14.69 12.03
C LEU A 135 4.46 15.61 11.02
N ILE A 136 4.84 15.47 9.76
CA ILE A 136 4.14 16.08 8.62
C ILE A 136 3.58 14.95 7.77
N ALA A 137 2.35 15.08 7.29
CA ALA A 137 1.70 14.10 6.42
C ALA A 137 0.76 14.79 5.42
N PHE A 138 0.28 14.08 4.42
CA PHE A 138 -0.78 14.59 3.54
C PHE A 138 -2.16 14.47 4.17
N GLU A 139 -3.07 15.40 3.82
CA GLU A 139 -4.45 15.47 4.35
C GLU A 139 -5.24 14.17 4.13
N ASP A 140 -5.10 13.55 2.97
CA ASP A 140 -5.86 12.35 2.56
C ASP A 140 -5.01 11.07 2.62
N GLY A 141 -3.82 11.08 3.25
CA GLY A 141 -2.94 9.92 3.35
C GLY A 141 -3.56 8.78 4.15
N PHE A 142 -3.17 7.55 3.84
CA PHE A 142 -3.53 6.37 4.65
C PHE A 142 -2.30 5.51 4.89
N HIS A 143 -1.95 5.35 6.16
CA HIS A 143 -0.73 4.67 6.59
C HIS A 143 -0.99 3.44 7.49
N GLY A 144 -2.24 3.20 7.86
CA GLY A 144 -2.66 2.06 8.68
C GLY A 144 -3.56 2.46 9.85
N ASP A 145 -3.98 1.45 10.63
CA ASP A 145 -4.98 1.59 11.69
C ASP A 145 -4.41 1.44 13.11
N THR A 146 -3.09 1.24 13.28
CA THR A 146 -2.45 1.38 14.59
C THR A 146 -2.36 2.87 14.96
N PHE A 147 -2.29 3.21 16.25
CA PHE A 147 -2.36 4.60 16.69
C PHE A 147 -1.36 5.55 16.03
N GLY A 148 -0.09 5.15 15.87
CA GLY A 148 0.90 5.97 15.19
C GLY A 148 0.65 6.09 13.70
N ALA A 149 0.36 4.98 13.02
CA ALA A 149 0.03 4.97 11.59
C ALA A 149 -1.29 5.74 11.30
N MET A 150 -2.31 5.55 12.13
CA MET A 150 -3.58 6.28 12.06
C MET A 150 -3.38 7.78 12.30
N SER A 151 -2.48 8.16 13.22
CA SER A 151 -2.14 9.57 13.46
C SER A 151 -1.60 10.25 12.21
N ALA A 152 -0.76 9.55 11.42
CA ALA A 152 -0.21 10.06 10.17
C ALA A 152 -1.22 10.03 9.01
N SER A 153 -2.31 9.30 9.14
CA SER A 153 -3.38 9.23 8.13
C SER A 153 -4.26 10.48 8.12
N GLY A 154 -5.04 10.66 7.06
CA GLY A 154 -6.05 11.71 6.97
C GLY A 154 -7.13 11.58 8.05
N LEU A 155 -7.61 12.70 8.55
CA LEU A 155 -8.69 12.72 9.53
C LEU A 155 -10.03 12.44 8.86
N SER A 156 -10.86 11.62 9.53
CA SER A 156 -12.19 11.28 9.05
C SER A 156 -13.10 10.96 10.25
N SER A 157 -14.40 10.83 10.01
CA SER A 157 -15.35 10.42 11.05
C SER A 157 -15.06 9.04 11.65
N TYR A 158 -14.23 8.21 11.00
CA TYR A 158 -13.90 6.87 11.47
C TYR A 158 -12.77 6.84 12.50
N ASN A 159 -11.91 7.85 12.52
CA ASN A 159 -10.87 7.99 13.55
C ASN A 159 -11.24 9.02 14.64
N GLY A 160 -12.39 9.69 14.52
CA GLY A 160 -12.89 10.65 15.51
C GLY A 160 -12.88 10.16 16.95
N PRO A 161 -13.34 8.94 17.28
CA PRO A 161 -13.29 8.40 18.64
C PRO A 161 -11.88 8.29 19.26
N PHE A 162 -10.82 8.39 18.44
CA PHE A 162 -9.43 8.21 18.86
C PHE A 162 -8.61 9.51 18.80
N GLU A 163 -9.21 10.65 18.43
CA GLU A 163 -8.48 11.91 18.18
C GLU A 163 -7.59 12.34 19.34
N ASP A 164 -8.07 12.22 20.58
CA ASP A 164 -7.32 12.60 21.77
C ASP A 164 -6.07 11.74 22.05
N PHE A 165 -5.94 10.61 21.37
CA PHE A 165 -4.82 9.67 21.51
C PHE A 165 -3.82 9.75 20.35
N LEU A 166 -4.08 10.60 19.36
CA LEU A 166 -3.25 10.68 18.16
C LEU A 166 -1.95 11.47 18.44
N LEU A 167 -0.90 11.09 17.71
CA LEU A 167 0.36 11.81 17.69
C LEU A 167 0.17 13.23 17.11
N LYS A 168 1.10 14.12 17.40
CA LYS A 168 1.12 15.46 16.85
C LYS A 168 1.52 15.43 15.37
N VAL A 169 0.56 15.67 14.50
CA VAL A 169 0.76 15.67 13.05
C VAL A 169 0.25 16.95 12.40
N LYS A 170 1.06 17.58 11.57
CA LYS A 170 0.68 18.69 10.70
C LYS A 170 0.38 18.17 9.31
N ARG A 171 -0.76 18.54 8.75
CA ARG A 171 -1.22 18.06 7.45
C ARG A 171 -1.10 19.13 6.40
N ILE A 172 -0.70 18.71 5.20
CA ILE A 172 -0.59 19.56 4.01
C ILE A 172 -1.35 18.90 2.84
N PRO A 173 -1.91 19.68 1.91
CA PRO A 173 -2.49 19.14 0.69
C PRO A 173 -1.46 18.39 -0.15
N THR A 174 -1.90 17.43 -0.97
CA THR A 174 -1.02 16.81 -1.97
C THR A 174 -0.62 17.83 -3.03
N PRO A 175 0.68 17.83 -3.46
CA PRO A 175 1.16 18.79 -4.43
C PRO A 175 0.65 18.47 -5.83
N GLN A 176 0.05 19.47 -6.47
CA GLN A 176 -0.34 19.49 -7.86
C GLN A 176 0.33 20.71 -8.51
N ASP A 177 0.39 20.76 -9.84
CA ASP A 177 1.05 21.89 -10.51
C ASP A 177 0.36 23.25 -10.21
N HIS A 178 -0.95 23.23 -9.99
CA HIS A 178 -1.75 24.44 -9.73
C HIS A 178 -1.69 24.94 -8.27
N ASN A 179 -1.31 24.12 -7.29
CA ASN A 179 -1.29 24.47 -5.87
C ASN A 179 0.12 24.40 -5.24
N LEU A 180 1.16 24.12 -6.01
CA LEU A 180 2.49 23.81 -5.48
C LEU A 180 3.08 24.96 -4.63
N GLU A 181 2.92 26.19 -5.07
CA GLU A 181 3.43 27.36 -4.34
C GLU A 181 2.76 27.52 -2.98
N GLU A 182 1.44 27.33 -2.91
CA GLU A 182 0.67 27.39 -1.65
C GLU A 182 1.07 26.27 -0.69
N VAL A 183 1.24 25.04 -1.20
CA VAL A 183 1.67 23.89 -0.39
C VAL A 183 3.08 24.08 0.15
N LEU A 184 4.00 24.63 -0.66
CA LEU A 184 5.36 24.94 -0.23
C LEU A 184 5.39 26.07 0.82
N ALA A 185 4.56 27.10 0.68
CA ALA A 185 4.43 28.17 1.66
C ALA A 185 3.90 27.62 3.00
N LEU A 186 2.85 26.80 2.97
CA LEU A 186 2.32 26.16 4.15
C LEU A 186 3.36 25.26 4.82
N LEU A 187 4.07 24.43 4.03
CA LEU A 187 5.14 23.58 4.55
C LEU A 187 6.25 24.42 5.21
N THR A 188 6.61 25.56 4.65
CA THR A 188 7.61 26.46 5.23
C THR A 188 7.17 26.94 6.62
N ILE A 189 5.94 27.42 6.75
CA ILE A 189 5.37 27.85 8.03
C ILE A 189 5.40 26.71 9.07
N ILE A 190 5.02 25.50 8.65
CA ILE A 190 5.04 24.32 9.54
C ILE A 190 6.47 24.04 10.01
N LEU A 191 7.44 24.02 9.12
CA LEU A 191 8.85 23.72 9.42
C LEU A 191 9.48 24.76 10.35
N GLU A 192 9.15 26.05 10.18
CA GLU A 192 9.66 27.15 11.03
C GLU A 192 9.03 27.18 12.42
N GLN A 193 7.77 26.76 12.55
CA GLN A 193 7.00 26.86 13.80
C GLN A 193 7.00 25.58 14.62
N ASN A 194 7.49 24.45 14.09
CA ASN A 194 7.40 23.16 14.76
C ASN A 194 8.72 22.40 14.74
N SER A 195 8.97 21.59 15.76
CA SER A 195 10.09 20.65 15.82
C SER A 195 9.73 19.36 15.10
N CYS A 196 9.83 19.38 13.76
CA CYS A 196 9.43 18.27 12.90
C CYS A 196 10.47 17.14 12.90
N ALA A 197 10.02 15.89 13.15
CA ALA A 197 10.84 14.69 13.09
C ALA A 197 10.81 14.02 11.72
N GLY A 198 9.67 14.06 11.02
CA GLY A 198 9.53 13.37 9.74
C GLY A 198 8.37 13.88 8.92
N PHE A 199 8.52 13.77 7.61
CA PHE A 199 7.47 13.91 6.61
C PHE A 199 7.17 12.54 6.02
N ILE A 200 5.96 12.00 6.27
CA ILE A 200 5.50 10.72 5.74
C ILE A 200 4.53 10.94 4.58
N PHE A 201 4.68 10.15 3.53
CA PHE A 201 3.87 10.27 2.31
C PHE A 201 3.78 8.95 1.54
N GLU A 202 2.64 8.72 0.87
CA GLU A 202 2.49 7.73 -0.19
C GLU A 202 3.04 8.35 -1.49
N PRO A 203 4.09 7.80 -2.13
CA PRO A 203 4.66 8.42 -3.31
C PRO A 203 3.75 8.28 -4.54
N LEU A 204 3.44 9.40 -5.18
CA LEU A 204 2.72 9.58 -6.44
C LEU A 204 1.24 9.16 -6.44
N VAL A 205 0.80 8.25 -5.58
CA VAL A 205 -0.58 7.75 -5.53
C VAL A 205 -1.00 7.51 -4.09
N GLN A 206 -2.01 8.23 -3.63
CA GLN A 206 -2.70 7.93 -2.39
C GLN A 206 -3.77 6.87 -2.64
N GLY A 207 -3.49 5.63 -2.22
CA GLY A 207 -4.32 4.48 -2.53
C GLY A 207 -5.73 4.59 -1.96
N ALA A 208 -5.85 4.80 -0.65
CA ALA A 208 -7.13 4.85 0.03
C ALA A 208 -7.93 6.14 -0.22
N ALA A 209 -7.31 7.19 -0.73
CA ALA A 209 -7.97 8.44 -1.11
C ALA A 209 -8.62 8.40 -2.51
N GLY A 210 -9.08 7.24 -2.96
CA GLY A 210 -9.65 7.06 -4.30
C GLY A 210 -8.58 7.07 -5.40
N MET A 211 -7.43 6.47 -5.15
CA MET A 211 -6.30 6.47 -6.10
C MET A 211 -5.96 7.90 -6.58
N LYS A 212 -5.83 8.82 -5.65
CA LYS A 212 -5.50 10.22 -5.93
C LYS A 212 -4.04 10.34 -6.35
N PHE A 213 -3.80 10.80 -7.59
CA PHE A 213 -2.44 11.00 -8.09
C PHE A 213 -1.96 12.40 -7.74
N HIS A 214 -0.66 12.55 -7.54
CA HIS A 214 -0.03 13.84 -7.29
C HIS A 214 1.31 13.98 -8.04
N SER A 215 1.81 15.22 -8.09
CA SER A 215 2.93 15.59 -8.94
C SER A 215 4.27 15.08 -8.39
N ALA A 216 5.04 14.37 -9.23
CA ALA A 216 6.43 14.00 -8.91
C ALA A 216 7.31 15.24 -8.71
N LYS A 217 7.13 16.28 -9.54
CA LYS A 217 7.82 17.56 -9.40
C LYS A 217 7.51 18.20 -8.05
N GLY A 218 6.23 18.23 -7.68
CA GLY A 218 5.79 18.77 -6.41
C GLY A 218 6.34 17.99 -5.22
N LEU A 219 6.28 16.66 -5.26
CA LEU A 219 6.82 15.82 -4.19
C LEU A 219 8.35 16.00 -4.03
N ASN A 220 9.10 16.10 -5.13
CA ASN A 220 10.53 16.43 -5.09
C ASN A 220 10.80 17.77 -4.39
N ALA A 221 10.00 18.79 -4.66
CA ALA A 221 10.15 20.11 -4.02
C ALA A 221 9.87 20.05 -2.51
N LEU A 222 8.84 19.29 -2.08
CA LEU A 222 8.53 19.07 -0.66
C LEU A 222 9.66 18.33 0.06
N ILE A 223 10.18 17.25 -0.52
CA ILE A 223 11.30 16.48 0.04
C ILE A 223 12.56 17.37 0.16
N ALA A 224 12.90 18.12 -0.88
CA ALA A 224 14.04 19.04 -0.85
C ALA A 224 13.87 20.10 0.25
N LYS A 225 12.65 20.62 0.44
CA LYS A 225 12.34 21.59 1.49
C LYS A 225 12.48 20.99 2.89
N CYS A 226 11.96 19.78 3.12
CA CYS A 226 12.12 19.04 4.38
C CYS A 226 13.61 18.83 4.71
N ARG A 227 14.41 18.39 3.75
CA ARG A 227 15.86 18.19 3.92
C ARG A 227 16.59 19.46 4.27
N ALA A 228 16.25 20.59 3.65
CA ALA A 228 16.85 21.89 3.97
C ALA A 228 16.61 22.32 5.43
N HIS A 229 15.60 21.70 6.10
CA HIS A 229 15.27 21.91 7.52
C HIS A 229 15.66 20.71 8.38
N ASP A 230 16.49 19.79 7.87
CA ASP A 230 16.90 18.58 8.59
C ASP A 230 15.69 17.75 9.09
N VAL A 231 14.69 17.50 8.22
CA VAL A 231 13.51 16.68 8.50
C VAL A 231 13.57 15.41 7.67
N LEU A 232 13.49 14.24 8.32
CA LEU A 232 13.53 12.95 7.65
C LEU A 232 12.31 12.72 6.76
N CYS A 233 12.53 12.12 5.59
CA CYS A 233 11.50 11.82 4.60
C CYS A 233 11.19 10.32 4.60
N ILE A 234 9.95 9.95 4.90
CA ILE A 234 9.46 8.58 5.04
C ILE A 234 8.53 8.28 3.88
N ALA A 235 8.93 7.39 2.98
CA ALA A 235 8.08 6.93 1.88
C ALA A 235 7.30 5.68 2.27
N ASP A 236 5.99 5.77 2.26
CA ASP A 236 5.10 4.62 2.41
C ASP A 236 4.82 4.00 1.04
N GLU A 237 5.59 2.99 0.70
CA GLU A 237 5.47 2.19 -0.54
C GLU A 237 4.63 0.91 -0.35
N ILE A 238 3.88 0.81 0.74
CA ILE A 238 3.06 -0.38 1.06
C ILE A 238 2.04 -0.65 -0.05
N MET A 239 1.39 0.40 -0.58
CA MET A 239 0.49 0.29 -1.71
C MET A 239 1.21 0.44 -3.05
N THR A 240 2.11 1.41 -3.17
CA THR A 240 2.70 1.84 -4.45
C THR A 240 3.83 0.96 -4.96
N GLY A 241 4.54 0.28 -4.06
CA GLY A 241 5.71 -0.54 -4.37
C GLY A 241 5.42 -1.81 -5.17
N PHE A 242 6.50 -2.49 -5.54
CA PHE A 242 6.49 -3.77 -6.25
C PHE A 242 5.84 -3.72 -7.64
N GLY A 243 6.07 -2.64 -8.39
CA GLY A 243 5.72 -2.58 -9.81
C GLY A 243 4.42 -1.89 -10.17
N LYS A 244 3.59 -1.51 -9.18
CA LYS A 244 2.23 -1.03 -9.43
C LYS A 244 2.19 0.30 -10.19
N THR A 245 3.13 1.20 -9.91
CA THR A 245 3.20 2.55 -10.53
C THR A 245 4.03 2.61 -11.82
N GLY A 246 4.53 1.45 -12.31
CA GLY A 246 5.34 1.34 -13.54
C GLY A 246 6.80 1.00 -13.28
N THR A 247 7.44 1.58 -12.27
CA THR A 247 8.76 1.22 -11.72
C THR A 247 8.62 0.17 -10.61
N ASN A 248 9.70 -0.41 -10.08
CA ASN A 248 9.59 -1.34 -8.96
C ASN A 248 9.07 -0.63 -7.72
N PHE A 249 9.57 0.58 -7.46
CA PHE A 249 9.07 1.47 -6.42
C PHE A 249 8.71 2.83 -7.03
N ALA A 250 7.66 3.47 -6.50
CA ALA A 250 7.20 4.77 -7.02
C ALA A 250 8.26 5.86 -6.83
N VAL A 251 9.05 5.78 -5.76
CA VAL A 251 10.15 6.71 -5.48
C VAL A 251 11.26 6.71 -6.54
N GLU A 252 11.38 5.68 -7.36
CA GLU A 252 12.31 5.66 -8.50
C GLU A 252 11.96 6.70 -9.58
N GLN A 253 10.71 7.20 -9.59
CA GLN A 253 10.26 8.28 -10.48
C GLN A 253 10.55 9.67 -9.90
N LEU A 254 11.18 9.75 -8.72
CA LEU A 254 11.58 10.96 -8.06
C LEU A 254 13.07 11.23 -8.24
N GLN A 255 13.45 12.50 -8.14
CA GLN A 255 14.87 12.91 -8.09
C GLN A 255 15.44 12.84 -6.67
N GLN A 256 14.56 12.89 -5.67
CA GLN A 256 14.89 12.85 -4.25
C GLN A 256 14.57 11.45 -3.68
N SER A 257 15.58 10.78 -3.11
CA SER A 257 15.35 9.50 -2.43
C SER A 257 14.86 9.72 -1.00
N PRO A 258 13.96 8.91 -0.45
CA PRO A 258 13.55 9.00 0.94
C PRO A 258 14.66 8.52 1.89
N ASP A 259 14.56 8.89 3.17
CA ASP A 259 15.49 8.45 4.21
C ASP A 259 15.04 7.12 4.82
N ILE A 260 13.73 6.88 4.88
CA ILE A 260 13.09 5.66 5.37
C ILE A 260 12.03 5.22 4.35
N MET A 261 11.88 3.90 4.16
CA MET A 261 10.82 3.33 3.32
C MET A 261 10.08 2.23 4.08
N CYS A 262 8.74 2.19 3.91
CA CYS A 262 7.87 1.15 4.44
C CYS A 262 7.36 0.26 3.30
N LEU A 263 7.52 -1.06 3.41
CA LEU A 263 7.13 -2.04 2.41
C LEU A 263 6.30 -3.16 3.05
N SER A 264 5.25 -3.62 2.36
CA SER A 264 4.38 -4.74 2.76
C SER A 264 3.56 -5.24 1.57
N LYS A 265 2.38 -5.81 1.80
CA LYS A 265 1.41 -6.26 0.77
C LYS A 265 2.06 -7.15 -0.29
N ALA A 266 2.39 -6.59 -1.46
CA ALA A 266 3.00 -7.32 -2.56
C ALA A 266 4.42 -7.85 -2.25
N LEU A 267 5.03 -7.42 -1.16
CA LEU A 267 6.31 -7.97 -0.67
C LEU A 267 6.28 -9.51 -0.62
N THR A 268 5.19 -10.08 -0.12
CA THR A 268 4.97 -11.55 -0.06
C THR A 268 3.92 -12.02 -1.04
N ALA A 269 3.52 -11.19 -2.01
CA ALA A 269 2.42 -11.48 -2.94
C ALA A 269 1.09 -11.83 -2.25
N GLY A 270 0.86 -11.35 -1.03
CA GLY A 270 -0.34 -11.67 -0.24
C GLY A 270 -0.32 -13.06 0.41
N MET A 271 0.74 -13.83 0.26
CA MET A 271 0.83 -15.21 0.77
C MET A 271 1.12 -15.28 2.27
N PHE A 272 1.76 -14.25 2.85
CA PHE A 272 2.14 -14.22 4.25
C PHE A 272 2.17 -12.78 4.79
N PRO A 273 1.74 -12.53 6.04
CA PRO A 273 1.90 -11.24 6.66
C PRO A 273 3.38 -10.99 6.97
N LEU A 274 3.97 -10.01 6.30
CA LEU A 274 5.34 -9.53 6.50
C LEU A 274 5.44 -8.09 6.03
N SER A 275 6.21 -7.30 6.72
CA SER A 275 6.60 -5.98 6.26
C SER A 275 8.03 -5.64 6.68
N ILE A 276 8.57 -4.63 6.06
CA ILE A 276 9.88 -4.11 6.41
C ILE A 276 9.86 -2.58 6.49
N THR A 277 10.76 -2.04 7.27
CA THR A 277 11.16 -0.64 7.26
C THR A 277 12.62 -0.59 6.89
N SER A 278 12.96 0.00 5.74
CA SER A 278 14.35 0.23 5.35
C SER A 278 14.78 1.64 5.70
N CYS A 279 16.07 1.85 5.91
CA CYS A 279 16.62 3.16 6.18
C CYS A 279 18.05 3.33 5.64
N THR A 280 18.51 4.57 5.63
CA THR A 280 19.88 4.93 5.27
C THR A 280 20.88 4.44 6.34
N GLN A 281 22.15 4.31 5.95
CA GLN A 281 23.23 4.00 6.89
C GLN A 281 23.35 5.08 7.98
N GLU A 282 23.18 6.35 7.62
CA GLU A 282 23.23 7.48 8.57
C GLU A 282 22.22 7.33 9.70
N ILE A 283 20.96 6.93 9.37
CA ILE A 283 19.95 6.68 10.39
C ILE A 283 20.39 5.54 11.30
N PHE A 284 20.81 4.42 10.74
CA PHE A 284 21.27 3.28 11.53
C PHE A 284 22.42 3.65 12.46
N ASP A 285 23.41 4.41 11.99
CA ASP A 285 24.55 4.87 12.78
C ASP A 285 24.12 5.76 13.96
N GLY A 286 23.02 6.49 13.83
CA GLY A 286 22.41 7.28 14.91
C GLY A 286 21.91 6.47 16.11
N PHE A 287 21.82 5.14 15.97
CA PHE A 287 21.46 4.21 17.05
C PHE A 287 22.64 3.44 17.62
N LEU A 288 23.84 3.57 17.02
CA LEU A 288 25.06 2.92 17.52
C LEU A 288 25.61 3.69 18.71
N SER A 289 25.74 3.03 19.85
CA SER A 289 26.26 3.64 21.08
C SER A 289 26.68 2.59 22.08
N HIS A 290 27.60 2.95 22.99
CA HIS A 290 27.85 2.17 24.19
C HIS A 290 26.75 2.28 25.25
N GLN A 291 25.84 3.25 25.09
CA GLN A 291 24.67 3.43 25.92
C GLN A 291 23.51 2.60 25.38
N VAL A 292 23.16 1.52 26.08
CA VAL A 292 22.16 0.53 25.62
C VAL A 292 20.82 1.19 25.24
N HIS A 293 20.35 2.18 26.00
CA HIS A 293 19.08 2.86 25.74
C HIS A 293 19.01 3.64 24.42
N LYS A 294 20.13 3.89 23.75
CA LYS A 294 20.16 4.51 22.43
C LYS A 294 19.89 3.52 21.29
N GLY A 295 19.91 2.20 21.56
CA GLY A 295 19.48 1.20 20.59
C GLY A 295 17.98 1.30 20.26
N PHE A 296 17.57 0.74 19.13
CA PHE A 296 16.16 0.71 18.73
C PHE A 296 15.46 -0.48 19.39
N PHE A 297 14.86 -0.27 20.56
CA PHE A 297 14.14 -1.29 21.33
C PHE A 297 12.68 -1.38 20.87
N HIS A 298 12.49 -1.93 19.68
CA HIS A 298 11.20 -2.25 19.08
C HIS A 298 11.30 -3.63 18.46
N ALA A 299 10.32 -4.48 18.68
CA ALA A 299 10.30 -5.83 18.14
C ALA A 299 8.87 -6.33 17.98
N HIS A 300 8.71 -7.30 17.10
CA HIS A 300 7.53 -8.15 16.97
C HIS A 300 7.97 -9.60 17.15
N THR A 301 7.09 -10.43 17.72
CA THR A 301 7.39 -11.85 17.96
C THR A 301 7.82 -12.56 16.67
N TYR A 302 7.14 -12.26 15.57
CA TYR A 302 7.37 -12.91 14.28
C TYR A 302 8.30 -12.13 13.33
N SER A 303 9.11 -11.19 13.86
CA SER A 303 10.09 -10.45 13.05
C SER A 303 10.94 -11.41 12.22
N ALA A 304 11.07 -11.12 10.92
CA ALA A 304 11.83 -11.93 9.96
C ALA A 304 11.38 -13.41 9.89
N HIS A 305 10.08 -13.70 10.01
CA HIS A 305 9.59 -15.08 9.94
C HIS A 305 10.13 -15.81 8.69
N PRO A 306 10.85 -16.95 8.86
CA PRO A 306 11.56 -17.60 7.74
C PRO A 306 10.69 -17.91 6.53
N VAL A 307 9.46 -18.40 6.77
CA VAL A 307 8.49 -18.70 5.68
C VAL A 307 8.02 -17.43 4.98
N GLY A 308 7.82 -16.36 5.73
CA GLY A 308 7.50 -15.04 5.15
C GLY A 308 8.65 -14.48 4.31
N CYS A 309 9.88 -14.64 4.78
CA CYS A 309 11.09 -14.28 4.02
C CYS A 309 11.21 -15.09 2.73
N ALA A 310 10.98 -16.40 2.76
CA ALA A 310 10.98 -17.25 1.56
C ALA A 310 9.91 -16.83 0.54
N ALA A 311 8.70 -16.47 1.00
CA ALA A 311 7.66 -15.92 0.14
C ALA A 311 8.09 -14.59 -0.52
N ALA A 312 8.74 -13.70 0.26
CA ALA A 312 9.20 -12.42 -0.23
C ALA A 312 10.37 -12.55 -1.23
N ILE A 313 11.31 -13.47 -1.00
CA ILE A 313 12.40 -13.80 -1.94
C ILE A 313 11.81 -14.21 -3.29
N ALA A 314 10.89 -15.19 -3.28
CA ALA A 314 10.24 -15.67 -4.50
C ALA A 314 9.42 -14.56 -5.19
N SER A 315 8.77 -13.69 -4.41
CA SER A 315 8.05 -12.52 -4.94
C SER A 315 8.98 -11.53 -5.65
N ILE A 316 10.16 -11.23 -5.10
CA ILE A 316 11.17 -10.35 -5.72
C ILE A 316 11.72 -10.96 -7.02
N GLU A 317 11.98 -12.25 -7.04
CA GLU A 317 12.43 -12.96 -8.23
C GLU A 317 11.40 -12.91 -9.37
N LEU A 318 10.13 -13.09 -9.04
CA LEU A 318 9.05 -12.90 -10.01
C LEU A 318 8.96 -11.45 -10.48
N LEU A 319 9.03 -10.46 -9.56
CA LEU A 319 8.94 -9.02 -9.88
C LEU A 319 9.97 -8.60 -10.94
N THR A 320 11.19 -9.10 -10.82
CA THR A 320 12.32 -8.76 -11.70
C THR A 320 12.39 -9.63 -12.94
N SER A 321 11.53 -10.63 -13.09
CA SER A 321 11.52 -11.52 -14.25
C SER A 321 11.07 -10.80 -15.52
N PRO A 322 11.67 -11.12 -16.70
CA PRO A 322 11.26 -10.54 -17.98
C PRO A 322 9.79 -10.80 -18.33
N GLU A 323 9.24 -11.92 -17.87
CA GLU A 323 7.83 -12.26 -18.10
C GLU A 323 6.89 -11.29 -17.41
N ILE A 324 7.11 -11.03 -16.10
CA ILE A 324 6.28 -10.11 -15.33
C ILE A 324 6.45 -8.67 -15.81
N LEU A 325 7.66 -8.26 -16.23
CA LEU A 325 7.87 -6.94 -16.82
C LEU A 325 7.04 -6.76 -18.11
N LYS A 326 6.98 -7.76 -18.99
CA LYS A 326 6.14 -7.74 -20.20
C LYS A 326 4.65 -7.65 -19.84
N LYS A 327 4.18 -8.41 -18.84
CA LYS A 327 2.79 -8.40 -18.39
C LYS A 327 2.41 -7.04 -17.81
N ARG A 328 3.26 -6.43 -16.99
CA ARG A 328 3.06 -5.08 -16.44
C ARG A 328 2.93 -4.05 -17.57
N THR A 329 3.82 -4.09 -18.56
CA THR A 329 3.76 -3.20 -19.74
C THR A 329 2.47 -3.38 -20.52
N TYR A 330 2.03 -4.63 -20.72
CA TYR A 330 0.78 -4.94 -21.40
C TYR A 330 -0.43 -4.37 -20.66
N ILE A 331 -0.55 -4.59 -19.34
CA ILE A 331 -1.65 -4.07 -18.52
C ILE A 331 -1.69 -2.55 -18.58
N ALA A 332 -0.53 -1.88 -18.41
CA ALA A 332 -0.44 -0.43 -18.48
C ALA A 332 -0.91 0.13 -19.82
N GLY A 333 -0.49 -0.48 -20.94
CA GLY A 333 -0.94 -0.10 -22.27
C GLY A 333 -2.44 -0.33 -22.48
N ALA A 334 -2.98 -1.46 -22.00
CA ALA A 334 -4.39 -1.76 -22.09
C ALA A 334 -5.24 -0.76 -21.26
N HIS A 335 -4.78 -0.39 -20.07
CA HIS A 335 -5.42 0.65 -19.26
C HIS A 335 -5.44 2.01 -19.96
N SER A 336 -4.34 2.41 -20.61
CA SER A 336 -4.28 3.68 -21.36
C SER A 336 -5.28 3.71 -22.51
N VAL A 337 -5.34 2.64 -23.32
CA VAL A 337 -6.30 2.53 -24.43
C VAL A 337 -7.74 2.57 -23.92
N PHE A 338 -8.03 1.87 -22.83
CA PHE A 338 -9.38 1.87 -22.24
C PHE A 338 -9.73 3.25 -21.64
N ALA A 339 -8.79 3.90 -20.99
CA ALA A 339 -8.98 5.25 -20.46
C ALA A 339 -9.34 6.26 -21.57
N GLU A 340 -8.62 6.24 -22.69
CA GLU A 340 -8.92 7.08 -23.85
C GLU A 340 -10.33 6.85 -24.37
N LYS A 341 -10.79 5.59 -24.39
CA LYS A 341 -12.15 5.22 -24.86
C LYS A 341 -13.25 5.82 -23.98
N ILE A 342 -13.08 5.83 -22.65
CA ILE A 342 -14.14 6.18 -21.71
C ILE A 342 -14.06 7.62 -21.17
N GLN A 343 -12.95 8.35 -21.36
CA GLN A 343 -12.74 9.68 -20.75
C GLN A 343 -13.77 10.75 -21.12
N GLN A 344 -14.46 10.58 -22.27
CA GLN A 344 -15.50 11.50 -22.73
C GLN A 344 -16.92 11.00 -22.39
N HIS A 345 -17.04 9.86 -21.69
CA HIS A 345 -18.34 9.33 -21.32
C HIS A 345 -19.01 10.23 -20.27
N PRO A 346 -20.31 10.63 -20.40
CA PRO A 346 -20.97 11.56 -19.48
C PRO A 346 -20.95 11.13 -18.01
N ALA A 347 -21.00 9.83 -17.74
CA ALA A 347 -20.90 9.29 -16.37
C ALA A 347 -19.47 9.30 -15.78
N VAL A 348 -18.48 9.78 -16.54
CA VAL A 348 -17.07 9.82 -16.12
C VAL A 348 -16.67 11.27 -15.83
N LYS A 349 -16.26 11.54 -14.60
CA LYS A 349 -15.73 12.83 -14.18
C LYS A 349 -14.24 12.97 -14.52
N GLN A 350 -13.48 11.90 -14.27
CA GLN A 350 -12.03 11.86 -14.51
C GLN A 350 -11.54 10.43 -14.67
N VAL A 351 -10.54 10.21 -15.52
CA VAL A 351 -9.80 8.94 -15.61
C VAL A 351 -8.32 9.20 -15.35
N ARG A 352 -7.69 8.31 -14.61
CA ARG A 352 -6.25 8.37 -14.27
C ARG A 352 -5.61 7.02 -14.47
N CYS A 353 -4.43 6.99 -15.09
CA CYS A 353 -3.61 5.79 -15.25
C CYS A 353 -2.18 6.03 -14.76
N LYS A 354 -1.61 5.07 -14.03
CA LYS A 354 -0.19 5.04 -13.69
C LYS A 354 0.28 3.58 -13.51
N GLY A 355 1.19 3.13 -14.37
CA GLY A 355 1.58 1.73 -14.37
C GLY A 355 0.37 0.81 -14.57
N VAL A 356 0.13 -0.13 -13.65
CA VAL A 356 -1.02 -1.04 -13.72
C VAL A 356 -2.24 -0.55 -12.92
N ILE A 357 -2.25 0.70 -12.53
CA ILE A 357 -3.37 1.34 -11.82
C ILE A 357 -4.21 2.10 -12.83
N LEU A 358 -5.49 1.77 -12.93
CA LEU A 358 -6.52 2.55 -13.61
C LEU A 358 -7.52 3.02 -12.55
N ALA A 359 -7.81 4.31 -12.50
CA ALA A 359 -8.82 4.90 -11.62
C ALA A 359 -9.79 5.75 -12.42
N ILE A 360 -11.09 5.59 -12.16
CA ILE A 360 -12.20 6.24 -12.86
C ILE A 360 -13.08 6.88 -11.81
N ASP A 361 -13.12 8.20 -11.77
CA ASP A 361 -14.07 8.93 -10.93
C ASP A 361 -15.41 9.04 -11.69
N LEU A 362 -16.44 8.51 -11.08
CA LEU A 362 -17.80 8.61 -11.61
C LEU A 362 -18.38 10.02 -11.37
N ALA A 363 -19.17 10.52 -12.33
CA ALA A 363 -19.87 11.80 -12.23
C ALA A 363 -21.14 11.72 -11.37
N ILE A 364 -21.08 10.92 -10.29
CA ILE A 364 -22.17 10.74 -9.32
C ILE A 364 -21.62 11.01 -7.91
N GLU A 365 -22.46 11.57 -7.04
CA GLU A 365 -22.12 11.71 -5.64
C GLU A 365 -22.33 10.39 -4.90
N MET A 366 -21.30 9.90 -4.23
CA MET A 366 -21.32 8.64 -3.52
C MET A 366 -20.55 8.74 -2.20
N GLN A 367 -21.18 8.28 -1.12
CA GLN A 367 -20.51 8.12 0.16
C GLN A 367 -19.57 6.90 0.12
N ARG A 368 -18.45 6.98 0.81
CA ARG A 368 -17.43 5.90 0.85
C ARG A 368 -18.00 4.55 1.33
N TYR A 369 -18.96 4.56 2.23
CA TYR A 369 -19.65 3.39 2.79
C TYR A 369 -21.18 3.59 2.71
N GLY A 370 -21.72 3.89 1.53
CA GLY A 370 -23.13 4.12 1.29
C GLY A 370 -23.77 3.02 0.44
N ASN A 371 -25.09 2.99 0.38
CA ASN A 371 -25.87 1.98 -0.37
C ASN A 371 -25.46 1.91 -1.83
N LEU A 372 -25.25 3.04 -2.49
CA LEU A 372 -24.87 3.09 -3.90
C LEU A 372 -23.52 2.41 -4.16
N ARG A 373 -22.56 2.54 -3.24
CA ARG A 373 -21.28 1.81 -3.30
C ARG A 373 -21.53 0.29 -3.25
N ASP A 374 -22.44 -0.17 -2.39
CA ASP A 374 -22.76 -1.58 -2.22
C ASP A 374 -23.55 -2.13 -3.41
N GLU A 375 -24.41 -1.32 -4.01
CA GLU A 375 -25.12 -1.65 -5.26
C GLU A 375 -24.13 -1.80 -6.42
N LEU A 376 -23.20 -0.86 -6.56
CA LEU A 376 -22.18 -0.92 -7.61
C LEU A 376 -21.21 -2.12 -7.40
N TYR A 377 -20.84 -2.41 -6.16
CA TYR A 377 -20.09 -3.61 -5.84
C TYR A 377 -20.84 -4.89 -6.29
N GLN A 378 -22.13 -5.01 -5.95
CA GLN A 378 -22.95 -6.15 -6.34
C GLN A 378 -23.11 -6.25 -7.86
N PHE A 379 -23.28 -5.10 -8.54
CA PHE A 379 -23.35 -5.04 -10.00
C PHE A 379 -22.14 -5.73 -10.67
N PHE A 380 -20.94 -5.50 -10.16
CA PHE A 380 -19.74 -6.16 -10.67
C PHE A 380 -19.68 -7.64 -10.27
N MET A 381 -20.03 -7.97 -9.04
CA MET A 381 -20.06 -9.37 -8.58
C MET A 381 -21.02 -10.22 -9.42
N ASP A 382 -22.20 -9.71 -9.78
CA ASP A 382 -23.18 -10.39 -10.65
C ASP A 382 -22.64 -10.66 -12.06
N ARG A 383 -21.57 -9.95 -12.46
CA ARG A 383 -20.86 -10.11 -13.75
C ARG A 383 -19.56 -10.91 -13.63
N GLY A 384 -19.35 -11.54 -12.49
CA GLY A 384 -18.14 -12.34 -12.25
C GLY A 384 -16.86 -11.47 -12.12
N VAL A 385 -16.99 -10.22 -11.69
CA VAL A 385 -15.86 -9.30 -11.53
C VAL A 385 -15.83 -8.77 -10.09
N ALA A 386 -14.73 -8.98 -9.39
CA ALA A 386 -14.52 -8.45 -8.04
C ALA A 386 -13.80 -7.09 -8.12
N LEU A 387 -14.60 -6.01 -8.13
CA LEU A 387 -14.14 -4.62 -7.96
C LEU A 387 -14.75 -4.03 -6.70
N ARG A 388 -13.99 -3.24 -5.96
CA ARG A 388 -14.44 -2.58 -4.73
C ARG A 388 -14.30 -1.06 -4.86
N PRO A 389 -15.38 -0.32 -5.11
CA PRO A 389 -15.33 1.13 -5.23
C PRO A 389 -14.83 1.82 -3.96
N LEU A 390 -14.10 2.93 -4.13
CA LEU A 390 -13.64 3.83 -3.06
C LEU A 390 -14.41 5.16 -3.17
N GLY A 391 -15.58 5.26 -2.52
CA GLY A 391 -16.50 6.34 -2.79
C GLY A 391 -16.94 6.28 -4.25
N ASN A 392 -16.88 7.40 -4.97
CA ASN A 392 -17.19 7.48 -6.40
C ASN A 392 -16.06 7.04 -7.34
N THR A 393 -14.95 6.53 -6.81
CA THR A 393 -13.84 6.05 -7.63
C THR A 393 -13.92 4.54 -7.84
N LEU A 394 -14.10 4.10 -9.09
CA LEU A 394 -13.80 2.74 -9.53
C LEU A 394 -12.31 2.64 -9.80
N TYR A 395 -11.68 1.53 -9.40
CA TYR A 395 -10.29 1.30 -9.78
C TYR A 395 -10.07 -0.15 -10.19
N VAL A 396 -9.12 -0.33 -11.10
CA VAL A 396 -8.61 -1.64 -11.54
C VAL A 396 -7.13 -1.68 -11.26
N LEU A 397 -6.70 -2.66 -10.49
CA LEU A 397 -5.31 -2.96 -10.16
C LEU A 397 -5.17 -4.48 -10.09
N PRO A 398 -5.19 -5.16 -11.23
CA PRO A 398 -5.31 -6.62 -11.29
C PRO A 398 -3.97 -7.29 -10.98
N PRO A 399 -3.97 -8.59 -10.65
CA PRO A 399 -2.75 -9.39 -10.65
C PRO A 399 -2.02 -9.31 -11.99
N TYR A 400 -0.68 -9.30 -11.99
CA TYR A 400 0.13 -9.25 -13.21
C TYR A 400 -0.11 -10.44 -14.16
N VAL A 401 -0.62 -11.53 -13.59
CA VAL A 401 -0.92 -12.76 -14.36
C VAL A 401 -2.27 -12.73 -15.07
N ILE A 402 -3.05 -11.66 -14.91
CA ILE A 402 -4.35 -11.51 -15.57
C ILE A 402 -4.22 -11.72 -17.08
N THR A 403 -5.17 -12.46 -17.66
CA THR A 403 -5.21 -12.68 -19.09
C THR A 403 -5.86 -11.51 -19.84
N LYS A 404 -5.61 -11.43 -21.13
CA LYS A 404 -6.28 -10.45 -22.01
C LYS A 404 -7.79 -10.55 -21.95
N GLN A 405 -8.33 -11.77 -21.91
CA GLN A 405 -9.77 -11.99 -21.88
C GLN A 405 -10.38 -11.54 -20.56
N GLU A 406 -9.76 -11.87 -19.43
CA GLU A 406 -10.21 -11.45 -18.11
C GLU A 406 -10.20 -9.92 -17.99
N LEU A 407 -9.13 -9.27 -18.47
CA LEU A 407 -9.04 -7.81 -18.47
C LEU A 407 -10.12 -7.17 -19.37
N THR A 408 -10.42 -7.78 -20.53
CA THR A 408 -11.52 -7.34 -21.39
C THR A 408 -12.87 -7.50 -20.69
N THR A 409 -13.10 -8.58 -19.96
CA THR A 409 -14.31 -8.79 -19.16
C THR A 409 -14.51 -7.69 -18.11
N ILE A 410 -13.42 -7.30 -17.41
CA ILE A 410 -13.46 -6.18 -16.46
C ILE A 410 -13.86 -4.89 -17.18
N TYR A 411 -13.26 -4.58 -18.32
CA TYR A 411 -13.58 -3.36 -19.08
C TYR A 411 -15.02 -3.35 -19.58
N SER A 412 -15.53 -4.48 -20.09
CA SER A 412 -16.93 -4.59 -20.52
C SER A 412 -17.90 -4.37 -19.36
N ALA A 413 -17.61 -4.93 -18.18
CA ALA A 413 -18.44 -4.70 -17.00
C ALA A 413 -18.43 -3.22 -16.55
N ILE A 414 -17.28 -2.53 -16.70
CA ILE A 414 -17.19 -1.09 -16.42
C ILE A 414 -18.01 -0.30 -17.45
N GLU A 415 -17.96 -0.60 -18.74
CA GLU A 415 -18.77 0.05 -19.78
C GLU A 415 -20.26 -0.11 -19.52
N GLU A 416 -20.69 -1.31 -19.12
CA GLU A 416 -22.10 -1.54 -18.73
C GLU A 416 -22.49 -0.73 -17.50
N ALA A 417 -21.62 -0.62 -16.50
CA ALA A 417 -21.88 0.21 -15.33
C ALA A 417 -22.01 1.69 -15.72
N LEU A 418 -21.09 2.21 -16.55
CA LEU A 418 -21.16 3.59 -17.05
C LEU A 418 -22.45 3.87 -17.81
N ALA A 419 -22.92 2.92 -18.65
CA ALA A 419 -24.19 3.05 -19.36
C ALA A 419 -25.41 3.03 -18.39
N HIS A 420 -25.35 2.21 -17.33
CA HIS A 420 -26.40 2.09 -16.33
C HIS A 420 -26.56 3.36 -15.48
N TYR A 421 -25.47 3.98 -15.08
CA TYR A 421 -25.44 5.17 -14.21
C TYR A 421 -25.41 6.50 -14.99
N ASN A 422 -25.64 6.49 -16.30
CA ASN A 422 -25.73 7.68 -17.14
C ASN A 422 -27.16 8.28 -17.20
N ASN A 423 -28.11 7.63 -16.56
CA ASN A 423 -29.53 8.06 -16.53
C ASN A 423 -29.81 8.80 -15.18
#